data_c47a6d9bf0dc30031282e64771a80184
#
_entry.id   c47a6d9bf0dc30031282e64771a80184
#
_cell.length_a   1.000
_cell.length_b   1.000
_cell.length_c   1.000
_cell.angle_alpha   90.00
_cell.angle_beta   90.00
_cell.angle_gamma   90.00
#
_symmetry.space_group_name_H-M   'P 1'
#
loop_
_entity.id
_entity.type
_entity.pdbx_description
1 polymer ?
#
loop_
_entity_poly.entity_id
_entity_poly.type
_entity_poly.pdbx_seq_one_letter_code
_entity_poly.pdbx_strand_id
1 'polypeptide(L)'
;MKPSSPTSHDVIIVGGGLAGLTLALQLRRRFPELDVLVLERHAHPVPEACHKVGESSVEIGAHYFENVLGLKQHLMERQLKKFGFRFFFSDGQRDLAAVTELGASRPLPVPSWQIDRGIFENFLGEEVQRQGVRFVDQAVVRCFELSQDDAPHRVSLHRVGGDVQSAIARWVIDASGC
;
A
#
# COMPACT_ATOMS: atom_id res chain seq x y z
N MET A 1 1.16 11.17 34.09
CA MET A 1 2.39 11.25 33.27
C MET A 1 2.31 12.50 32.40
N LYS A 2 3.41 13.24 32.21
CA LYS A 2 3.40 14.38 31.27
C LYS A 2 3.31 13.80 29.85
N PRO A 3 2.43 14.35 28.99
CA PRO A 3 2.42 13.95 27.59
C PRO A 3 3.81 14.18 26.98
N SER A 4 4.35 13.20 26.28
CA SER A 4 5.61 13.36 25.53
C SER A 4 5.42 14.45 24.47
N SER A 5 6.47 15.25 24.24
CA SER A 5 6.44 16.21 23.15
C SER A 5 6.13 15.49 21.82
N PRO A 6 5.32 16.10 20.92
CA PRO A 6 5.01 15.48 19.65
C PRO A 6 6.28 15.29 18.80
N THR A 7 6.38 14.18 18.08
CA THR A 7 7.41 14.01 17.07
C THR A 7 7.06 14.85 15.83
N SER A 8 8.05 15.46 15.20
CA SER A 8 7.86 16.31 14.01
C SER A 8 8.36 15.60 12.76
N HIS A 9 7.58 15.66 11.71
CA HIS A 9 7.85 15.06 10.40
C HIS A 9 7.43 16.02 9.27
N ASP A 10 7.90 15.80 8.05
CA ASP A 10 7.42 16.54 6.89
C ASP A 10 6.07 15.97 6.41
N VAL A 11 5.97 14.65 6.39
CA VAL A 11 4.79 13.91 5.91
C VAL A 11 4.41 12.80 6.88
N ILE A 12 3.14 12.74 7.25
CA ILE A 12 2.55 11.59 7.93
C ILE A 12 1.56 10.90 6.99
N ILE A 13 1.75 9.61 6.75
CA ILE A 13 0.84 8.76 5.98
C ILE A 13 0.14 7.82 6.96
N VAL A 14 -1.18 7.85 6.98
CA VAL A 14 -2.01 6.98 7.82
C VAL A 14 -2.51 5.82 6.99
N GLY A 15 -2.04 4.63 7.30
CA GLY A 15 -2.27 3.38 6.59
C GLY A 15 -1.00 2.83 5.95
N GLY A 16 -0.56 1.66 6.43
CA GLY A 16 0.59 0.90 5.93
C GLY A 16 0.20 -0.20 4.93
N GLY A 17 -0.92 -0.02 4.23
CA GLY A 17 -1.31 -0.88 3.12
C GLY A 17 -0.65 -0.47 1.80
N LEU A 18 -1.10 -1.09 0.70
CA LEU A 18 -0.53 -0.87 -0.63
C LEU A 18 -0.41 0.61 -1.01
N ALA A 19 -1.45 1.40 -0.80
CA ALA A 19 -1.45 2.82 -1.17
C ALA A 19 -0.43 3.63 -0.35
N GLY A 20 -0.45 3.48 0.97
CA GLY A 20 0.45 4.24 1.85
C GLY A 20 1.92 3.88 1.66
N LEU A 21 2.23 2.57 1.57
CA LEU A 21 3.61 2.10 1.38
C LEU A 21 4.19 2.47 0.01
N THR A 22 3.39 2.37 -1.06
CA THR A 22 3.85 2.78 -2.39
C THR A 22 4.08 4.28 -2.48
N LEU A 23 3.20 5.09 -1.86
CA LEU A 23 3.39 6.54 -1.76
C LEU A 23 4.65 6.88 -0.96
N ALA A 24 4.84 6.25 0.21
CA ALA A 24 6.02 6.48 1.04
C ALA A 24 7.31 6.18 0.28
N LEU A 25 7.34 5.05 -0.45
CA LEU A 25 8.47 4.65 -1.28
C LEU A 25 8.74 5.67 -2.40
N GLN A 26 7.68 6.12 -3.08
CA GLN A 26 7.80 7.13 -4.15
C GLN A 26 8.32 8.45 -3.62
N LEU A 27 7.76 8.95 -2.51
CA LEU A 27 8.20 10.20 -1.87
C LEU A 27 9.67 10.12 -1.50
N ARG A 28 10.08 9.06 -0.83
CA ARG A 28 11.47 8.88 -0.40
C ARG A 28 12.46 8.80 -1.55
N ARG A 29 12.09 8.17 -2.66
CA ARG A 29 12.93 8.11 -3.86
C ARG A 29 13.02 9.44 -4.60
N ARG A 30 11.91 10.18 -4.63
CA ARG A 30 11.85 11.46 -5.35
C ARG A 30 12.41 12.62 -4.55
N PHE A 31 12.27 12.57 -3.22
CA PHE A 31 12.64 13.61 -2.28
C PHE A 31 13.36 12.97 -1.08
N PRO A 32 14.65 12.62 -1.24
CA PRO A 32 15.41 11.89 -0.21
C PRO A 32 15.55 12.63 1.12
N GLU A 33 15.35 13.93 1.14
CA GLU A 33 15.42 14.79 2.33
C GLU A 33 14.16 14.79 3.19
N LEU A 34 13.01 14.35 2.64
CA LEU A 34 11.76 14.33 3.39
C LEU A 34 11.79 13.31 4.54
N ASP A 35 11.42 13.76 5.73
CA ASP A 35 11.13 12.88 6.86
C ASP A 35 9.68 12.37 6.77
N VAL A 36 9.54 11.10 6.38
CA VAL A 36 8.24 10.46 6.17
C VAL A 36 7.97 9.46 7.29
N LEU A 37 6.82 9.62 7.95
CA LEU A 37 6.27 8.69 8.93
C LEU A 37 5.06 7.97 8.34
N VAL A 38 5.06 6.63 8.37
CA VAL A 38 3.90 5.78 8.06
C VAL A 38 3.38 5.18 9.34
N LEU A 39 2.07 5.32 9.59
CA LEU A 39 1.37 4.76 10.75
C LEU A 39 0.41 3.66 10.29
N GLU A 40 0.59 2.45 10.80
CA GLU A 40 -0.26 1.30 10.47
C GLU A 40 -0.88 0.70 11.73
N ARG A 41 -2.20 0.45 11.69
CA ARG A 41 -2.95 -0.10 12.83
C ARG A 41 -2.69 -1.57 13.10
N HIS A 42 -2.40 -2.33 12.05
CA HIS A 42 -2.11 -3.76 12.15
C HIS A 42 -0.63 -4.01 12.41
N ALA A 43 -0.33 -5.16 13.01
CA ALA A 43 1.05 -5.62 13.13
C ALA A 43 1.60 -6.02 11.75
N HIS A 44 2.87 -5.74 11.52
CA HIS A 44 3.65 -6.28 10.40
C HIS A 44 4.65 -7.35 10.91
N PRO A 45 4.90 -8.39 10.10
CA PRO A 45 4.31 -8.67 8.79
C PRO A 45 2.83 -9.05 8.85
N VAL A 46 2.08 -8.70 7.80
CA VAL A 46 0.68 -9.13 7.65
C VAL A 46 0.62 -10.56 7.09
N PRO A 47 -0.48 -11.31 7.31
CA PRO A 47 -0.63 -12.65 6.73
C PRO A 47 -0.55 -12.62 5.20
N GLU A 48 0.10 -13.64 4.63
CA GLU A 48 0.03 -13.92 3.19
C GLU A 48 -1.37 -14.45 2.82
N ALA A 49 -1.69 -14.46 1.52
CA ALA A 49 -2.99 -14.91 1.01
C ALA A 49 -4.19 -14.25 1.73
N CYS A 50 -4.10 -12.97 1.98
CA CYS A 50 -5.13 -12.24 2.74
C CYS A 50 -6.38 -11.90 1.94
N HIS A 51 -6.45 -12.24 0.64
CA HIS A 51 -7.60 -12.10 -0.24
C HIS A 51 -8.24 -10.71 -0.22
N LYS A 52 -7.41 -9.67 -0.22
CA LYS A 52 -7.87 -8.27 -0.22
C LYS A 52 -8.41 -7.87 -1.59
N VAL A 53 -9.40 -7.00 -1.59
CA VAL A 53 -9.86 -6.34 -2.83
C VAL A 53 -8.71 -5.56 -3.47
N GLY A 54 -8.57 -5.63 -4.80
CA GLY A 54 -7.52 -4.95 -5.55
C GLY A 54 -6.26 -5.79 -5.79
N GLU A 55 -6.30 -7.10 -5.55
CA GLU A 55 -5.20 -8.01 -5.87
C GLU A 55 -4.98 -8.20 -7.37
N SER A 56 -6.03 -7.98 -8.16
CA SER A 56 -5.93 -8.01 -9.63
C SER A 56 -5.55 -6.64 -10.17
N SER A 57 -4.28 -6.43 -10.49
CA SER A 57 -3.83 -5.15 -11.05
C SER A 57 -4.32 -4.96 -12.49
N VAL A 58 -4.42 -3.70 -12.90
CA VAL A 58 -4.56 -3.28 -14.30
C VAL A 58 -3.22 -2.78 -14.82
N GLU A 59 -3.12 -2.53 -16.12
CA GLU A 59 -1.88 -2.14 -16.80
C GLU A 59 -1.26 -0.85 -16.22
N ILE A 60 -2.09 0.14 -15.86
CA ILE A 60 -1.60 1.38 -15.21
C ILE A 60 -0.98 1.07 -13.84
N GLY A 61 -1.61 0.21 -13.04
CA GLY A 61 -1.07 -0.21 -11.75
C GLY A 61 0.24 -0.98 -11.92
N ALA A 62 0.30 -1.91 -12.88
CA ALA A 62 1.51 -2.63 -13.20
C ALA A 62 2.65 -1.71 -13.64
N HIS A 63 2.36 -0.73 -14.52
CA HIS A 63 3.32 0.29 -14.93
C HIS A 63 3.86 1.10 -13.75
N TYR A 64 2.98 1.51 -12.84
CA TYR A 64 3.36 2.24 -11.63
C TYR A 64 4.34 1.41 -10.76
N PHE A 65 4.01 0.15 -10.50
CA PHE A 65 4.88 -0.70 -9.69
C PHE A 65 6.20 -1.02 -10.39
N GLU A 66 6.16 -1.35 -11.69
CA GLU A 66 7.36 -1.75 -12.42
C GLU A 66 8.29 -0.59 -12.75
N ASN A 67 7.74 0.51 -13.28
CA ASN A 67 8.54 1.57 -13.89
C ASN A 67 8.70 2.79 -12.97
N VAL A 68 7.64 3.20 -12.26
CA VAL A 68 7.73 4.35 -11.36
C VAL A 68 8.42 3.94 -10.06
N LEU A 69 8.01 2.80 -9.49
CA LEU A 69 8.59 2.27 -8.25
C LEU A 69 9.75 1.29 -8.48
N GLY A 70 10.06 0.90 -9.72
CA GLY A 70 11.17 0.01 -10.03
C GLY A 70 11.10 -1.37 -9.37
N LEU A 71 9.88 -1.90 -9.12
CA LEU A 71 9.66 -3.14 -8.38
C LEU A 71 9.47 -4.37 -9.29
N LYS A 72 9.86 -4.25 -10.55
CA LYS A 72 9.67 -5.31 -11.57
C LYS A 72 10.22 -6.66 -11.12
N GLN A 73 11.40 -6.68 -10.50
CA GLN A 73 12.02 -7.93 -10.06
C GLN A 73 11.14 -8.65 -9.04
N HIS A 74 10.67 -7.96 -8.01
CA HIS A 74 9.78 -8.55 -7.00
C HIS A 74 8.49 -9.10 -7.64
N LEU A 75 7.88 -8.34 -8.56
CA LEU A 75 6.68 -8.78 -9.25
C LEU A 75 6.91 -10.07 -10.05
N MET A 76 8.03 -10.17 -10.76
CA MET A 76 8.39 -11.36 -11.54
C MET A 76 8.69 -12.58 -10.69
N GLU A 77 9.28 -12.41 -9.51
CA GLU A 77 9.71 -13.50 -8.63
C GLU A 77 8.63 -13.96 -7.65
N ARG A 78 7.73 -13.05 -7.24
CA ARG A 78 6.84 -13.29 -6.11
C ARG A 78 5.35 -13.12 -6.43
N GLN A 79 4.99 -12.66 -7.64
CA GLN A 79 3.62 -12.41 -8.03
C GLN A 79 3.27 -13.15 -9.32
N LEU A 80 1.99 -13.32 -9.61
CA LEU A 80 1.54 -14.05 -10.79
C LEU A 80 1.27 -13.08 -11.95
N LYS A 81 1.95 -13.28 -13.07
CA LYS A 81 1.67 -12.53 -14.31
C LYS A 81 0.32 -12.94 -14.85
N LYS A 82 -0.57 -11.98 -15.11
CA LYS A 82 -1.88 -12.23 -15.69
C LYS A 82 -1.78 -12.39 -17.20
N PHE A 83 -2.58 -13.31 -17.72
CA PHE A 83 -2.74 -13.51 -19.15
C PHE A 83 -3.86 -12.65 -19.76
N GLY A 84 -4.79 -12.16 -18.94
CA GLY A 84 -5.98 -11.43 -19.32
C GLY A 84 -7.25 -12.06 -18.76
N PHE A 85 -8.40 -11.48 -19.13
CA PHE A 85 -9.68 -12.06 -18.78
C PHE A 85 -10.10 -13.10 -19.80
N ARG A 86 -10.88 -14.10 -19.32
CA ARG A 86 -11.61 -15.05 -20.14
C ARG A 86 -13.08 -14.99 -19.78
N PHE A 87 -13.91 -14.90 -20.79
CA PHE A 87 -15.36 -14.83 -20.65
C PHE A 87 -15.97 -16.08 -21.27
N PHE A 88 -16.77 -16.80 -20.51
CA PHE A 88 -17.47 -17.99 -20.92
C PHE A 88 -18.96 -17.67 -21.01
N PHE A 89 -19.53 -17.76 -22.21
CA PHE A 89 -20.94 -17.49 -22.46
C PHE A 89 -21.70 -18.80 -22.42
N SER A 90 -22.42 -19.04 -21.34
CA SER A 90 -23.12 -20.28 -21.09
C SER A 90 -24.60 -19.97 -20.81
N ASP A 91 -25.52 -20.62 -21.55
CA ASP A 91 -26.97 -20.60 -21.29
C ASP A 91 -27.35 -21.65 -20.22
N GLY A 92 -26.53 -21.70 -19.13
CA GLY A 92 -26.68 -22.66 -18.04
C GLY A 92 -25.96 -23.98 -18.27
N GLN A 93 -25.19 -24.12 -19.36
CA GLN A 93 -24.31 -25.28 -19.57
C GLN A 93 -23.16 -25.28 -18.56
N ARG A 94 -22.82 -26.47 -18.06
CA ARG A 94 -21.73 -26.69 -17.12
C ARG A 94 -20.44 -27.19 -17.76
N ASP A 95 -20.53 -27.66 -19.02
CA ASP A 95 -19.35 -28.11 -19.77
C ASP A 95 -18.67 -26.90 -20.43
N LEU A 96 -17.55 -26.45 -19.81
CA LEU A 96 -16.78 -25.32 -20.31
C LEU A 96 -16.19 -25.54 -21.70
N ALA A 97 -15.99 -26.81 -22.13
CA ALA A 97 -15.50 -27.10 -23.47
C ALA A 97 -16.58 -26.89 -24.56
N ALA A 98 -17.86 -26.91 -24.18
CA ALA A 98 -18.97 -26.76 -25.09
C ALA A 98 -19.52 -25.33 -25.20
N VAL A 99 -19.00 -24.37 -24.39
CA VAL A 99 -19.49 -22.97 -24.39
C VAL A 99 -18.53 -22.07 -25.16
N THR A 100 -19.09 -20.94 -25.67
CA THR A 100 -18.28 -19.94 -26.34
C THR A 100 -17.35 -19.25 -25.33
N GLU A 101 -16.04 -19.32 -25.60
CA GLU A 101 -15.01 -18.65 -24.83
C GLU A 101 -14.47 -17.45 -25.62
N LEU A 102 -14.41 -16.27 -24.96
CA LEU A 102 -13.74 -15.08 -25.48
C LEU A 102 -12.62 -14.68 -24.52
N GLY A 103 -11.44 -14.42 -25.07
CA GLY A 103 -10.29 -13.99 -24.28
C GLY A 103 -9.06 -13.72 -25.15
N ALA A 104 -7.98 -13.28 -24.53
CA ALA A 104 -6.72 -13.07 -25.21
C ALA A 104 -6.13 -14.42 -25.67
N SER A 105 -5.81 -14.54 -26.96
CA SER A 105 -5.15 -15.74 -27.54
C SER A 105 -3.63 -15.70 -27.45
N ARG A 106 -3.06 -14.55 -26.99
CA ARG A 106 -1.62 -14.33 -26.81
C ARG A 106 -1.40 -13.38 -25.64
N PRO A 107 -0.21 -13.40 -24.98
CA PRO A 107 0.14 -12.45 -23.94
C PRO A 107 -0.04 -11.01 -24.41
N LEU A 108 -0.60 -10.17 -23.54
CA LEU A 108 -0.74 -8.74 -23.79
C LEU A 108 0.65 -8.06 -23.78
N PRO A 109 0.86 -7.03 -24.63
CA PRO A 109 2.14 -6.32 -24.68
C PRO A 109 2.47 -5.57 -23.39
N VAL A 110 1.44 -5.11 -22.66
CA VAL A 110 1.59 -4.50 -21.35
C VAL A 110 1.19 -5.53 -20.29
N PRO A 111 2.09 -5.89 -19.38
CA PRO A 111 1.78 -6.87 -18.34
C PRO A 111 0.80 -6.31 -17.32
N SER A 112 0.05 -7.21 -16.70
CA SER A 112 -0.66 -6.96 -15.46
C SER A 112 -0.45 -8.15 -14.52
N TRP A 113 -0.72 -7.96 -13.22
CA TRP A 113 -0.33 -8.91 -12.19
C TRP A 113 -1.53 -9.29 -11.32
N GLN A 114 -1.59 -10.55 -10.93
CA GLN A 114 -2.35 -11.00 -9.78
C GLN A 114 -1.40 -10.94 -8.58
N ILE A 115 -1.70 -10.05 -7.66
CA ILE A 115 -0.83 -9.71 -6.53
C ILE A 115 -1.37 -10.42 -5.29
N ASP A 116 -0.52 -11.15 -4.57
CA ASP A 116 -0.77 -11.45 -3.17
C ASP A 116 -0.43 -10.20 -2.35
N ARG A 117 -1.47 -9.54 -1.84
CA ARG A 117 -1.32 -8.28 -1.10
C ARG A 117 -0.52 -8.45 0.19
N GLY A 118 -0.59 -9.62 0.84
CA GLY A 118 0.21 -9.89 2.03
C GLY A 118 1.71 -9.95 1.71
N ILE A 119 2.09 -10.74 0.71
CA ILE A 119 3.49 -10.84 0.25
C ILE A 119 4.00 -9.47 -0.20
N PHE A 120 3.20 -8.73 -0.97
CA PHE A 120 3.64 -7.45 -1.53
C PHE A 120 3.71 -6.34 -0.48
N GLU A 121 2.74 -6.25 0.43
CA GLU A 121 2.75 -5.24 1.50
C GLU A 121 3.88 -5.48 2.50
N ASN A 122 4.19 -6.74 2.82
CA ASN A 122 5.33 -7.08 3.67
C ASN A 122 6.66 -6.64 3.03
N PHE A 123 6.87 -6.99 1.76
CA PHE A 123 8.03 -6.54 1.01
C PHE A 123 8.13 -5.00 0.95
N LEU A 124 7.03 -4.30 0.69
CA LEU A 124 7.02 -2.84 0.67
C LEU A 124 7.34 -2.25 2.05
N GLY A 125 6.83 -2.85 3.14
CA GLY A 125 7.10 -2.43 4.51
C GLY A 125 8.60 -2.53 4.85
N GLU A 126 9.26 -3.61 4.44
CA GLU A 126 10.71 -3.77 4.58
C GLU A 126 11.48 -2.76 3.71
N GLU A 127 11.03 -2.59 2.47
CA GLU A 127 11.71 -1.71 1.51
C GLU A 127 11.65 -0.23 1.92
N VAL A 128 10.51 0.26 2.41
CA VAL A 128 10.40 1.65 2.89
C VAL A 128 11.28 1.88 4.10
N GLN A 129 11.37 0.93 5.03
CA GLN A 129 12.25 1.01 6.20
C GLN A 129 13.73 0.99 5.78
N ARG A 130 14.11 0.13 4.83
CA ARG A 130 15.45 0.07 4.27
C ARG A 130 15.88 1.40 3.62
N GLN A 131 14.92 2.14 3.07
CA GLN A 131 15.15 3.46 2.48
C GLN A 131 15.04 4.61 3.48
N GLY A 132 14.87 4.31 4.78
CA GLY A 132 14.88 5.31 5.84
C GLY A 132 13.53 5.98 6.12
N VAL A 133 12.42 5.43 5.61
CA VAL A 133 11.07 5.83 6.05
C VAL A 133 10.84 5.29 7.45
N ARG A 134 10.30 6.10 8.34
CA ARG A 134 9.84 5.65 9.64
C ARG A 134 8.51 4.95 9.51
N PHE A 135 8.49 3.64 9.65
CA PHE A 135 7.29 2.82 9.61
C PHE A 135 6.96 2.32 11.03
N VAL A 136 5.77 2.65 11.51
CA VAL A 136 5.30 2.29 12.85
C VAL A 136 4.01 1.52 12.72
N ASP A 137 4.09 0.24 12.98
CA ASP A 137 2.95 -0.67 13.05
C ASP A 137 2.28 -0.66 14.44
N GLN A 138 1.12 -1.32 14.56
CA GLN A 138 0.32 -1.36 15.78
C GLN A 138 0.03 0.04 16.34
N ALA A 139 -0.07 1.04 15.47
CA ALA A 139 -0.30 2.43 15.77
C ALA A 139 -1.68 2.87 15.26
N VAL A 140 -2.65 2.92 16.15
CA VAL A 140 -4.03 3.30 15.81
C VAL A 140 -4.19 4.80 15.91
N VAL A 141 -4.37 5.47 14.79
CA VAL A 141 -4.71 6.89 14.74
C VAL A 141 -6.15 7.08 15.23
N ARG A 142 -6.36 8.05 16.14
CA ARG A 142 -7.63 8.34 16.76
C ARG A 142 -8.21 9.70 16.40
N CYS A 143 -7.34 10.67 16.16
CA CYS A 143 -7.77 12.03 15.92
C CYS A 143 -6.80 12.75 14.98
N PHE A 144 -7.36 13.58 14.14
CA PHE A 144 -6.65 14.55 13.31
C PHE A 144 -7.06 15.97 13.74
N GLU A 145 -6.09 16.80 14.04
CA GLU A 145 -6.29 18.23 14.23
C GLU A 145 -5.64 18.93 13.01
N LEU A 146 -6.48 19.26 12.03
CA LEU A 146 -6.02 19.93 10.82
C LEU A 146 -5.91 21.44 11.09
N SER A 147 -4.71 21.98 10.93
CA SER A 147 -4.50 23.43 10.96
C SER A 147 -5.10 24.06 9.72
N GLN A 148 -5.69 25.26 9.89
CA GLN A 148 -6.18 26.08 8.78
C GLN A 148 -5.14 27.11 8.31
N ASP A 149 -4.07 27.28 9.11
CA ASP A 149 -2.94 28.17 8.83
C ASP A 149 -1.73 27.36 8.36
N ASP A 150 -0.59 28.02 8.21
CA ASP A 150 0.69 27.38 7.87
C ASP A 150 1.29 26.53 9.01
N ALA A 151 0.58 26.41 10.13
CA ALA A 151 1.01 25.57 11.24
C ALA A 151 0.89 24.07 10.89
N PRO A 152 1.75 23.21 11.44
CA PRO A 152 1.68 21.78 11.16
C PRO A 152 0.38 21.15 11.71
N HIS A 153 -0.14 20.19 10.96
CA HIS A 153 -1.24 19.33 11.39
C HIS A 153 -0.78 18.42 12.52
N ARG A 154 -1.72 18.00 13.38
CA ARG A 154 -1.45 17.06 14.47
C ARG A 154 -2.22 15.77 14.30
N VAL A 155 -1.53 14.67 14.53
CA VAL A 155 -2.11 13.32 14.55
C VAL A 155 -1.91 12.73 15.94
N SER A 156 -3.01 12.30 16.58
CA SER A 156 -2.99 11.59 17.84
C SER A 156 -3.18 10.10 17.62
N LEU A 157 -2.30 9.29 18.21
CA LEU A 157 -2.27 7.85 18.02
C LEU A 157 -2.09 7.10 19.35
N HIS A 158 -2.55 5.84 19.36
CA HIS A 158 -2.31 4.89 20.43
C HIS A 158 -1.50 3.72 19.86
N ARG A 159 -0.44 3.35 20.55
CA ARG A 159 0.22 2.06 20.31
C ARG A 159 -0.38 0.99 21.22
N VAL A 160 -0.44 -0.23 20.73
CA VAL A 160 -0.91 -1.37 21.53
C VAL A 160 -0.05 -1.49 22.79
N GLY A 161 -0.70 -1.43 23.96
CA GLY A 161 -0.03 -1.49 25.26
C GLY A 161 0.73 -0.22 25.68
N GLY A 162 0.56 0.90 24.97
CA GLY A 162 1.26 2.16 25.24
C GLY A 162 0.32 3.35 25.50
N ASP A 163 0.93 4.46 25.92
CA ASP A 163 0.26 5.74 26.12
C ASP A 163 -0.14 6.41 24.79
N VAL A 164 -1.02 7.41 24.89
CA VAL A 164 -1.35 8.32 23.80
C VAL A 164 -0.08 9.06 23.37
N GLN A 165 0.25 8.98 22.10
CA GLN A 165 1.33 9.71 21.48
C GLN A 165 0.77 10.70 20.46
N SER A 166 1.54 11.72 20.14
CA SER A 166 1.19 12.64 19.06
C SER A 166 2.37 12.88 18.13
N ALA A 167 2.06 13.07 16.86
CA ALA A 167 3.00 13.49 15.83
C ALA A 167 2.44 14.71 15.11
N ILE A 168 3.31 15.56 14.62
CA ILE A 168 2.95 16.73 13.82
C ILE A 168 3.65 16.67 12.46
N ALA A 169 2.98 17.15 11.42
CA ALA A 169 3.56 17.23 10.09
C ALA A 169 2.94 18.36 9.27
N ARG A 170 3.69 18.83 8.27
CA ARG A 170 3.16 19.76 7.27
C ARG A 170 2.11 19.10 6.37
N TRP A 171 2.25 17.83 6.11
CA TRP A 171 1.32 17.05 5.27
C TRP A 171 0.83 15.83 6.01
N VAL A 172 -0.47 15.62 6.01
CA VAL A 172 -1.11 14.40 6.51
C VAL A 172 -1.92 13.78 5.39
N ILE A 173 -1.67 12.51 5.10
CA ILE A 173 -2.28 11.78 3.99
C ILE A 173 -3.05 10.60 4.57
N ASP A 174 -4.34 10.52 4.28
CA ASP A 174 -5.17 9.38 4.63
C ASP A 174 -5.08 8.31 3.53
N ALA A 175 -4.45 7.20 3.87
CA ALA A 175 -4.33 5.98 3.08
C ALA A 175 -4.87 4.75 3.85
N SER A 176 -5.73 4.99 4.86
CA SER A 176 -6.22 3.95 5.78
C SER A 176 -7.17 2.94 5.14
N GLY A 177 -7.70 3.25 3.97
CA GLY A 177 -8.65 2.41 3.26
C GLY A 177 -10.07 2.46 3.84
N CYS A 178 -10.92 1.54 3.41
CA CYS A 178 -12.30 1.40 3.88
C CYS A 178 -12.38 0.36 5.00
#